data_f2d3cad3b7b7ba1795f625c704c0c8a4
#
_entry.id   f2d3cad3b7b7ba1795f625c704c0c8a4
#
_cell.length_a   1.000
_cell.length_b   1.000
_cell.length_c   1.000
_cell.angle_alpha   90.00
_cell.angle_beta   90.00
_cell.angle_gamma   90.00
#
_symmetry.space_group_name_H-M   'P 1'
#
loop_
_entity.id
_entity.type
_entity.pdbx_description
1 polymer ?
#
loop_
_entity_poly.entity_id
_entity_poly.type
_entity_poly.pdbx_seq_one_letter_code
_entity_poly.pdbx_strand_id
1 'polypeptide(L)'
;MNIQQLEYLIAVDKYKHFGKAALACHVTQPTLSAMIQKLEDELSIKIFDRTTHPIRTTDAGDEIISSAKAVLDDITELKNKAHSLNNVLAGKINLGIIPTVSGFLIPNEIFDFLNQNQKIEMNIHEMNTENIIKSLKSGEIDAGIISTPYHETEEFFSDFLFNEELLIYSSYDNKDEYFIGSEDFNSDKFWLLEEGNCLRKQMETICHLRENSLKPKNLEFSASSISTLIKMVDKTGGITVLPELATQQLSEEQKKKVFHFKKPFPSREISLIYYKPTYKQKMLNEFGAFIKEALSKHLNYNKNPKDFSIIAPE
;
A
#
# COMPACT_ATOMS: atom_id res chain seq x y z
N MET A 1 -27.74 -17.52 -16.76
CA MET A 1 -26.77 -16.64 -16.08
C MET A 1 -26.33 -15.53 -17.04
N ASN A 2 -26.16 -14.28 -16.54
CA ASN A 2 -25.65 -13.15 -17.32
C ASN A 2 -24.79 -12.22 -16.46
N ILE A 3 -24.07 -11.29 -17.10
CA ILE A 3 -23.12 -10.38 -16.45
C ILE A 3 -23.80 -9.56 -15.36
N GLN A 4 -24.99 -9.05 -15.60
CA GLN A 4 -25.73 -8.21 -14.65
C GLN A 4 -26.09 -8.96 -13.37
N GLN A 5 -26.39 -10.28 -13.45
CA GLN A 5 -26.62 -11.10 -12.26
C GLN A 5 -25.34 -11.25 -11.42
N LEU A 6 -24.17 -11.36 -12.06
CA LEU A 6 -22.89 -11.40 -11.36
C LEU A 6 -22.58 -10.05 -10.67
N GLU A 7 -22.85 -8.92 -11.35
CA GLU A 7 -22.70 -7.58 -10.75
C GLU A 7 -23.60 -7.41 -9.52
N TYR A 8 -24.86 -7.86 -9.60
CA TYR A 8 -25.77 -7.82 -8.46
C TYR A 8 -25.32 -8.72 -7.31
N LEU A 9 -24.79 -9.90 -7.63
CA LEU A 9 -24.22 -10.82 -6.66
C LEU A 9 -23.11 -10.16 -5.84
N ILE A 10 -22.15 -9.54 -6.53
CA ILE A 10 -21.04 -8.82 -5.89
C ILE A 10 -21.53 -7.63 -5.07
N ALA A 11 -22.54 -6.90 -5.56
CA ALA A 11 -23.12 -5.79 -4.80
C ALA A 11 -23.79 -6.26 -3.50
N VAL A 12 -24.53 -7.38 -3.50
CA VAL A 12 -25.12 -7.93 -2.27
C VAL A 12 -24.04 -8.40 -1.30
N ASP A 13 -22.98 -9.04 -1.79
CA ASP A 13 -21.84 -9.45 -0.98
C ASP A 13 -21.16 -8.24 -0.30
N LYS A 14 -20.92 -7.17 -1.05
CA LYS A 14 -20.28 -5.95 -0.54
C LYS A 14 -21.11 -5.23 0.53
N TYR A 15 -22.40 -5.07 0.27
CA TYR A 15 -23.27 -4.27 1.16
C TYR A 15 -23.95 -5.08 2.26
N LYS A 16 -23.91 -6.41 2.17
CA LYS A 16 -24.59 -7.36 3.07
C LYS A 16 -26.07 -6.99 3.32
N HIS A 17 -26.69 -6.33 2.32
CA HIS A 17 -28.05 -5.80 2.41
C HIS A 17 -28.65 -5.57 1.01
N PHE A 18 -29.73 -6.28 0.64
CA PHE A 18 -30.33 -6.21 -0.68
C PHE A 18 -30.80 -4.78 -1.09
N GLY A 19 -31.37 -4.02 -0.15
CA GLY A 19 -31.80 -2.64 -0.43
C GLY A 19 -30.64 -1.70 -0.76
N LYS A 20 -29.54 -1.76 -0.01
CA LYS A 20 -28.33 -0.95 -0.28
C LYS A 20 -27.66 -1.37 -1.58
N ALA A 21 -27.59 -2.67 -1.84
CA ALA A 21 -27.05 -3.20 -3.10
C ALA A 21 -27.89 -2.75 -4.31
N ALA A 22 -29.22 -2.79 -4.20
CA ALA A 22 -30.12 -2.33 -5.25
C ALA A 22 -29.94 -0.84 -5.58
N LEU A 23 -29.82 0.00 -4.55
CA LEU A 23 -29.51 1.43 -4.75
C LEU A 23 -28.18 1.64 -5.47
N ALA A 24 -27.14 0.90 -5.08
CA ALA A 24 -25.82 0.97 -5.71
C ALA A 24 -25.83 0.49 -7.17
N CYS A 25 -26.72 -0.45 -7.50
CA CYS A 25 -26.92 -0.97 -8.87
C CYS A 25 -27.97 -0.19 -9.68
N HIS A 26 -28.52 0.91 -9.13
CA HIS A 26 -29.57 1.71 -9.79
C HIS A 26 -30.84 0.93 -10.19
N VAL A 27 -31.24 -0.04 -9.36
CA VAL A 27 -32.43 -0.86 -9.57
C VAL A 27 -33.30 -0.91 -8.31
N THR A 28 -34.52 -1.46 -8.44
CA THR A 28 -35.37 -1.71 -7.28
C THR A 28 -34.92 -2.97 -6.53
N GLN A 29 -35.12 -3.01 -5.20
CA GLN A 29 -34.79 -4.19 -4.40
C GLN A 29 -35.51 -5.47 -4.88
N PRO A 30 -36.81 -5.46 -5.25
CA PRO A 30 -37.46 -6.63 -5.83
C PRO A 30 -36.79 -7.15 -7.10
N THR A 31 -36.39 -6.25 -8.00
CA THR A 31 -35.69 -6.61 -9.24
C THR A 31 -34.37 -7.31 -8.94
N LEU A 32 -33.52 -6.71 -8.09
CA LEU A 32 -32.24 -7.29 -7.72
C LEU A 32 -32.44 -8.65 -7.03
N SER A 33 -33.37 -8.73 -6.06
CA SER A 33 -33.66 -9.97 -5.34
C SER A 33 -34.14 -11.09 -6.29
N ALA A 34 -35.02 -10.79 -7.24
CA ALA A 34 -35.48 -11.75 -8.23
C ALA A 34 -34.37 -12.26 -9.14
N MET A 35 -33.44 -11.37 -9.56
CA MET A 35 -32.30 -11.74 -10.39
C MET A 35 -31.30 -12.63 -9.64
N ILE A 36 -31.04 -12.37 -8.37
CA ILE A 36 -30.22 -13.25 -7.52
C ILE A 36 -30.92 -14.60 -7.31
N GLN A 37 -32.24 -14.59 -7.01
CA GLN A 37 -32.98 -15.85 -6.85
C GLN A 37 -32.91 -16.70 -8.14
N LYS A 38 -33.09 -16.08 -9.30
CA LYS A 38 -32.96 -16.78 -10.59
C LYS A 38 -31.58 -17.36 -10.81
N LEU A 39 -30.50 -16.66 -10.36
CA LEU A 39 -29.14 -17.18 -10.40
C LEU A 39 -28.95 -18.37 -9.46
N GLU A 40 -29.44 -18.28 -8.22
CA GLU A 40 -29.39 -19.37 -7.25
C GLU A 40 -30.16 -20.61 -7.75
N ASP A 41 -31.31 -20.42 -8.38
CA ASP A 41 -32.13 -21.51 -8.94
C ASP A 41 -31.44 -22.16 -10.15
N GLU A 42 -30.83 -21.36 -11.03
CA GLU A 42 -30.07 -21.86 -12.18
C GLU A 42 -28.84 -22.68 -11.76
N LEU A 43 -28.12 -22.23 -10.73
CA LEU A 43 -26.95 -22.92 -10.20
C LEU A 43 -27.32 -24.05 -9.22
N SER A 44 -28.58 -24.13 -8.80
CA SER A 44 -29.07 -25.05 -7.77
C SER A 44 -28.31 -24.89 -6.43
N ILE A 45 -27.84 -23.66 -6.12
CA ILE A 45 -27.06 -23.33 -4.93
C ILE A 45 -27.69 -22.13 -4.25
N LYS A 46 -27.82 -22.18 -2.92
CA LYS A 46 -28.13 -21.00 -2.11
C LYS A 46 -26.84 -20.25 -1.81
N ILE A 47 -26.72 -19.03 -2.35
CA ILE A 47 -25.55 -18.19 -2.19
C ILE A 47 -25.65 -17.34 -0.91
N PHE A 48 -26.86 -16.84 -0.61
CA PHE A 48 -27.07 -15.99 0.57
C PHE A 48 -28.04 -16.64 1.57
N ASP A 49 -27.66 -16.60 2.84
CA ASP A 49 -28.60 -16.84 3.95
C ASP A 49 -29.39 -15.55 4.22
N ARG A 50 -30.65 -15.57 3.81
CA ARG A 50 -31.58 -14.42 3.96
C ARG A 50 -32.22 -14.35 5.33
N THR A 51 -32.01 -15.35 6.21
CA THR A 51 -32.59 -15.42 7.55
C THR A 51 -31.80 -14.58 8.55
N THR A 52 -30.57 -14.24 8.23
CA THR A 52 -29.67 -13.46 9.08
C THR A 52 -29.67 -11.97 8.73
N HIS A 53 -29.44 -11.11 9.71
CA HIS A 53 -29.21 -9.69 9.54
C HIS A 53 -27.96 -9.27 10.34
N PRO A 54 -26.88 -8.77 9.71
CA PRO A 54 -26.69 -8.60 8.25
C PRO A 54 -26.69 -9.94 7.49
N ILE A 55 -27.04 -9.89 6.20
CA ILE A 55 -27.07 -11.05 5.31
C ILE A 55 -25.67 -11.68 5.27
N ARG A 56 -25.65 -13.02 5.36
CA ARG A 56 -24.40 -13.80 5.27
C ARG A 56 -24.36 -14.60 3.99
N THR A 57 -23.16 -14.83 3.50
CA THR A 57 -22.88 -15.79 2.43
C THR A 57 -22.88 -17.20 3.01
N THR A 58 -23.25 -18.20 2.24
CA THR A 58 -23.00 -19.61 2.56
C THR A 58 -21.58 -19.99 2.13
N ASP A 59 -21.04 -21.11 2.63
CA ASP A 59 -19.71 -21.59 2.21
C ASP A 59 -19.65 -21.78 0.69
N ALA A 60 -20.67 -22.42 0.10
CA ALA A 60 -20.80 -22.55 -1.37
C ALA A 60 -20.98 -21.17 -2.04
N GLY A 61 -21.65 -20.23 -1.39
CA GLY A 61 -21.81 -18.85 -1.86
C GLY A 61 -20.48 -18.10 -1.98
N ASP A 62 -19.59 -18.27 -1.04
CA ASP A 62 -18.26 -17.63 -1.07
C ASP A 62 -17.42 -18.12 -2.27
N GLU A 63 -17.48 -19.41 -2.59
CA GLU A 63 -16.83 -19.96 -3.80
C GLU A 63 -17.41 -19.38 -5.09
N ILE A 64 -18.75 -19.30 -5.18
CA ILE A 64 -19.45 -18.72 -6.33
C ILE A 64 -19.14 -17.24 -6.49
N ILE A 65 -19.11 -16.48 -5.38
CA ILE A 65 -18.77 -15.05 -5.37
C ILE A 65 -17.34 -14.84 -5.85
N SER A 66 -16.40 -15.66 -5.38
CA SER A 66 -15.01 -15.61 -5.84
C SER A 66 -14.89 -15.86 -7.34
N SER A 67 -15.58 -16.89 -7.84
CA SER A 67 -15.63 -17.21 -9.28
C SER A 67 -16.30 -16.10 -10.09
N ALA A 68 -17.38 -15.49 -9.57
CA ALA A 68 -18.07 -14.38 -10.22
C ALA A 68 -17.20 -13.13 -10.33
N LYS A 69 -16.39 -12.83 -9.29
CA LYS A 69 -15.39 -11.75 -9.34
C LYS A 69 -14.41 -11.99 -10.50
N ALA A 70 -13.83 -13.18 -10.59
CA ALA A 70 -12.89 -13.52 -11.66
C ALA A 70 -13.50 -13.35 -13.06
N VAL A 71 -14.75 -13.78 -13.27
CA VAL A 71 -15.45 -13.60 -14.57
C VAL A 71 -15.67 -12.12 -14.90
N LEU A 72 -16.05 -11.28 -13.93
CA LEU A 72 -16.21 -9.84 -14.14
C LEU A 72 -14.87 -9.16 -14.45
N ASP A 73 -13.78 -9.63 -13.84
CA ASP A 73 -12.44 -9.19 -14.14
C ASP A 73 -12.03 -9.56 -15.56
N ASP A 74 -12.31 -10.78 -16.03
CA ASP A 74 -12.05 -11.22 -17.41
C ASP A 74 -12.84 -10.38 -18.45
N ILE A 75 -14.08 -10.01 -18.14
CA ILE A 75 -14.87 -9.12 -18.99
C ILE A 75 -14.25 -7.73 -19.08
N THR A 76 -13.76 -7.23 -17.95
CA THR A 76 -13.06 -5.95 -17.87
C THR A 76 -11.74 -6.05 -18.65
N GLU A 77 -11.03 -7.18 -18.56
CA GLU A 77 -9.84 -7.47 -19.34
C GLU A 77 -10.11 -7.39 -20.84
N LEU A 78 -11.19 -8.03 -21.30
CA LEU A 78 -11.58 -7.99 -22.71
C LEU A 78 -11.81 -6.56 -23.21
N LYS A 79 -12.52 -5.73 -22.44
CA LYS A 79 -12.73 -4.31 -22.75
C LYS A 79 -11.42 -3.54 -22.83
N ASN A 80 -10.52 -3.75 -21.88
CA ASN A 80 -9.24 -3.06 -21.82
C ASN A 80 -8.26 -3.53 -22.91
N LYS A 81 -8.29 -4.82 -23.27
CA LYS A 81 -7.58 -5.33 -24.46
C LYS A 81 -8.04 -4.61 -25.74
N ALA A 82 -9.33 -4.42 -25.91
CA ALA A 82 -9.87 -3.65 -27.03
C ALA A 82 -9.38 -2.19 -27.03
N HIS A 83 -9.29 -1.55 -25.86
CA HIS A 83 -8.74 -0.20 -25.72
C HIS A 83 -7.22 -0.16 -25.97
N SER A 84 -6.45 -1.16 -25.53
CA SER A 84 -5.00 -1.24 -25.74
C SER A 84 -4.61 -1.42 -27.20
N LEU A 85 -5.43 -2.11 -27.99
CA LEU A 85 -5.24 -2.24 -29.44
C LEU A 85 -5.34 -0.88 -30.16
N ASN A 86 -6.00 0.11 -29.54
CA ASN A 86 -6.11 1.47 -30.06
C ASN A 86 -5.00 2.41 -29.51
N ASN A 87 -3.95 1.90 -28.87
CA ASN A 87 -2.87 2.66 -28.24
C ASN A 87 -3.30 3.71 -27.20
N VAL A 88 -4.47 3.58 -26.62
CA VAL A 88 -4.99 4.49 -25.59
C VAL A 88 -4.83 3.82 -24.24
N LEU A 89 -4.00 4.41 -23.38
CA LEU A 89 -3.96 4.05 -21.96
C LEU A 89 -5.24 4.56 -21.30
N ALA A 90 -6.14 3.64 -20.99
CA ALA A 90 -7.40 3.98 -20.33
C ALA A 90 -7.86 2.83 -19.44
N GLY A 91 -8.44 3.15 -18.30
CA GLY A 91 -8.99 2.16 -17.38
C GLY A 91 -8.84 2.59 -15.93
N LYS A 92 -9.16 1.66 -15.02
CA LYS A 92 -9.14 1.88 -13.59
C LYS A 92 -8.09 0.99 -12.92
N ILE A 93 -7.29 1.57 -12.04
CA ILE A 93 -6.31 0.88 -11.20
C ILE A 93 -6.75 1.01 -9.74
N ASN A 94 -6.88 -0.11 -9.04
CA ASN A 94 -7.01 -0.15 -7.58
C ASN A 94 -5.62 -0.42 -7.02
N LEU A 95 -5.05 0.55 -6.33
CA LEU A 95 -3.67 0.51 -5.83
C LEU A 95 -3.65 0.48 -4.30
N GLY A 96 -2.97 -0.52 -3.73
CA GLY A 96 -2.59 -0.50 -2.33
C GLY A 96 -1.23 0.17 -2.16
N ILE A 97 -1.04 0.97 -1.11
CA ILE A 97 0.24 1.63 -0.85
C ILE A 97 0.52 1.68 0.65
N ILE A 98 1.76 1.39 1.04
CA ILE A 98 2.13 1.45 2.46
C ILE A 98 2.17 2.90 2.96
N PRO A 99 1.75 3.16 4.24
CA PRO A 99 1.63 4.51 4.80
C PRO A 99 2.90 5.34 4.76
N THR A 100 4.06 4.67 4.85
CA THR A 100 5.37 5.35 4.88
C THR A 100 5.84 5.84 3.50
N VAL A 101 5.07 5.56 2.45
CA VAL A 101 5.34 5.98 1.06
C VAL A 101 4.19 6.82 0.51
N SER A 102 2.95 6.51 0.88
CA SER A 102 1.73 7.14 0.36
C SER A 102 1.74 8.66 0.48
N GLY A 103 2.07 9.18 1.66
CA GLY A 103 2.07 10.62 1.95
C GLY A 103 3.05 11.45 1.12
N PHE A 104 4.00 10.79 0.48
CA PHE A 104 5.03 11.44 -0.35
C PHE A 104 4.79 11.24 -1.85
N LEU A 105 4.37 10.03 -2.27
CA LEU A 105 4.11 9.75 -3.69
C LEU A 105 2.78 10.30 -4.19
N ILE A 106 1.72 10.27 -3.35
CA ILE A 106 0.37 10.64 -3.83
C ILE A 106 0.31 12.12 -4.24
N PRO A 107 0.72 13.08 -3.38
CA PRO A 107 0.52 14.50 -3.68
C PRO A 107 1.38 15.02 -4.83
N ASN A 108 2.42 14.31 -5.22
CA ASN A 108 3.35 14.72 -6.26
C ASN A 108 3.23 13.78 -7.48
N GLU A 109 3.97 12.69 -7.44
CA GLU A 109 4.20 11.82 -8.60
C GLU A 109 2.92 11.16 -9.13
N ILE A 110 2.02 10.72 -8.23
CA ILE A 110 0.78 10.06 -8.66
C ILE A 110 -0.19 11.09 -9.29
N PHE A 111 -0.29 12.28 -8.71
CA PHE A 111 -1.10 13.34 -9.32
C PHE A 111 -0.57 13.78 -10.67
N ASP A 112 0.75 13.90 -10.81
CA ASP A 112 1.38 14.28 -12.08
C ASP A 112 1.18 13.19 -13.14
N PHE A 113 1.28 11.92 -12.77
CA PHE A 113 0.95 10.81 -13.66
C PHE A 113 -0.50 10.86 -14.16
N LEU A 114 -1.46 11.10 -13.26
CA LEU A 114 -2.88 11.18 -13.61
C LEU A 114 -3.19 12.40 -14.49
N ASN A 115 -2.55 13.54 -14.25
CA ASN A 115 -2.69 14.73 -15.08
C ASN A 115 -2.23 14.48 -16.54
N GLN A 116 -1.17 13.69 -16.72
CA GLN A 116 -0.68 13.30 -18.05
C GLN A 116 -1.51 12.18 -18.70
N ASN A 117 -2.24 11.39 -17.91
CA ASN A 117 -2.99 10.22 -18.34
C ASN A 117 -4.47 10.31 -17.93
N GLN A 118 -5.19 11.35 -18.41
CA GLN A 118 -6.56 11.70 -17.99
C GLN A 118 -7.63 10.60 -18.19
N LYS A 119 -7.31 9.53 -18.93
CA LYS A 119 -8.20 8.38 -19.13
C LYS A 119 -7.94 7.24 -18.15
N ILE A 120 -6.95 7.40 -17.26
CA ILE A 120 -6.67 6.48 -16.17
C ILE A 120 -7.34 7.00 -14.92
N GLU A 121 -8.12 6.15 -14.25
CA GLU A 121 -8.65 6.37 -12.92
C GLU A 121 -7.87 5.55 -11.91
N MET A 122 -7.54 6.12 -10.75
CA MET A 122 -6.93 5.38 -9.64
C MET A 122 -7.78 5.45 -8.39
N ASN A 123 -8.03 4.28 -7.79
CA ASN A 123 -8.47 4.17 -6.40
C ASN A 123 -7.27 3.77 -5.57
N ILE A 124 -6.90 4.60 -4.60
CA ILE A 124 -5.72 4.37 -3.77
C ILE A 124 -6.17 4.04 -2.35
N HIS A 125 -5.63 2.95 -1.82
CA HIS A 125 -5.91 2.47 -0.47
C HIS A 125 -4.60 2.42 0.32
N GLU A 126 -4.51 3.24 1.37
CA GLU A 126 -3.40 3.14 2.31
C GLU A 126 -3.62 1.96 3.24
N MET A 127 -2.69 1.01 3.24
CA MET A 127 -2.77 -0.21 4.04
C MET A 127 -1.39 -0.81 4.30
N ASN A 128 -1.25 -1.62 5.35
CA ASN A 128 -0.01 -2.33 5.62
C ASN A 128 0.27 -3.44 4.59
N THR A 129 1.52 -3.93 4.54
CA THR A 129 1.98 -4.91 3.55
C THR A 129 1.14 -6.19 3.56
N GLU A 130 0.80 -6.73 4.73
CA GLU A 130 0.00 -7.96 4.84
C GLU A 130 -1.39 -7.80 4.21
N ASN A 131 -2.04 -6.67 4.43
CA ASN A 131 -3.34 -6.37 3.84
C ASN A 131 -3.24 -6.14 2.33
N ILE A 132 -2.16 -5.50 1.85
CA ILE A 132 -1.88 -5.37 0.41
C ILE A 132 -1.79 -6.75 -0.23
N ILE A 133 -1.02 -7.68 0.35
CA ILE A 133 -0.86 -9.04 -0.17
C ILE A 133 -2.19 -9.80 -0.17
N LYS A 134 -2.97 -9.71 0.92
CA LYS A 134 -4.30 -10.33 1.00
C LYS A 134 -5.25 -9.78 -0.07
N SER A 135 -5.29 -8.46 -0.24
CA SER A 135 -6.15 -7.79 -1.22
C SER A 135 -5.72 -8.05 -2.67
N LEU A 136 -4.41 -8.24 -2.93
CA LEU A 136 -3.91 -8.71 -4.22
C LEU A 136 -4.38 -10.14 -4.51
N LYS A 137 -4.25 -11.05 -3.55
CA LYS A 137 -4.68 -12.46 -3.69
C LYS A 137 -6.19 -12.58 -3.89
N SER A 138 -6.99 -11.72 -3.26
CA SER A 138 -8.46 -11.69 -3.44
C SER A 138 -8.93 -10.91 -4.68
N GLY A 139 -8.04 -10.20 -5.39
CA GLY A 139 -8.39 -9.36 -6.53
C GLY A 139 -9.10 -8.05 -6.17
N GLU A 140 -9.09 -7.64 -4.90
CA GLU A 140 -9.66 -6.34 -4.48
C GLU A 140 -8.82 -5.16 -4.98
N ILE A 141 -7.50 -5.34 -5.06
CA ILE A 141 -6.57 -4.38 -5.65
C ILE A 141 -5.79 -5.02 -6.80
N ASP A 142 -5.34 -4.20 -7.72
CA ASP A 142 -4.62 -4.63 -8.93
C ASP A 142 -3.10 -4.65 -8.74
N ALA A 143 -2.60 -3.76 -7.90
CA ALA A 143 -1.19 -3.63 -7.60
C ALA A 143 -0.96 -3.07 -6.19
N GLY A 144 0.25 -3.29 -5.66
CA GLY A 144 0.66 -2.76 -4.36
C GLY A 144 2.03 -2.11 -4.43
N ILE A 145 2.23 -0.99 -3.73
CA ILE A 145 3.56 -0.41 -3.51
C ILE A 145 3.98 -0.75 -2.08
N ILE A 146 5.04 -1.53 -1.95
CA ILE A 146 5.56 -2.03 -0.67
C ILE A 146 7.08 -1.90 -0.59
N SER A 147 7.62 -2.11 0.62
CA SER A 147 9.06 -2.30 0.82
C SER A 147 9.42 -3.76 0.54
N THR A 148 10.48 -3.98 -0.25
CA THR A 148 11.01 -5.28 -0.64
C THR A 148 12.49 -5.42 -0.21
N PRO A 149 13.08 -6.64 -0.17
CA PRO A 149 12.43 -7.94 -0.36
C PRO A 149 11.46 -8.28 0.77
N TYR A 150 10.38 -8.97 0.46
CA TYR A 150 9.40 -9.47 1.41
C TYR A 150 9.08 -10.94 1.09
N HIS A 151 9.15 -11.85 2.07
CA HIS A 151 9.15 -13.30 1.82
C HIS A 151 7.87 -13.82 1.13
N GLU A 152 6.71 -13.23 1.42
CA GLU A 152 5.45 -13.65 0.80
C GLU A 152 5.27 -13.14 -0.65
N THR A 153 6.27 -12.48 -1.22
CA THR A 153 6.18 -11.95 -2.59
C THR A 153 6.67 -12.91 -3.68
N GLU A 154 7.13 -14.11 -3.36
CA GLU A 154 7.59 -15.09 -4.36
C GLU A 154 6.54 -15.43 -5.42
N GLU A 155 5.24 -15.33 -5.08
CA GLU A 155 4.12 -15.57 -5.98
C GLU A 155 3.73 -14.34 -6.83
N PHE A 156 4.34 -13.18 -6.57
CA PHE A 156 4.02 -11.92 -7.23
C PHE A 156 5.09 -11.51 -8.23
N PHE A 157 4.67 -10.81 -9.26
CA PHE A 157 5.60 -10.02 -10.07
C PHE A 157 5.97 -8.78 -9.28
N SER A 158 7.27 -8.52 -9.21
CA SER A 158 7.83 -7.35 -8.55
C SER A 158 8.56 -6.48 -9.57
N ASP A 159 8.16 -5.23 -9.66
CA ASP A 159 8.82 -4.23 -10.48
C ASP A 159 9.46 -3.19 -9.55
N PHE A 160 10.79 -3.21 -9.47
CA PHE A 160 11.57 -2.26 -8.68
C PHE A 160 11.21 -0.82 -9.06
N LEU A 161 10.91 0.03 -8.08
CA LEU A 161 10.64 1.45 -8.30
C LEU A 161 11.85 2.31 -7.95
N PHE A 162 12.28 2.28 -6.70
CA PHE A 162 13.41 3.07 -6.20
C PHE A 162 13.96 2.52 -4.89
N ASN A 163 15.19 2.92 -4.59
CA ASN A 163 15.77 2.81 -3.26
C ASN A 163 15.87 4.19 -2.64
N GLU A 164 15.65 4.27 -1.33
CA GLU A 164 15.84 5.49 -0.54
C GLU A 164 16.62 5.22 0.74
N GLU A 165 17.41 6.21 1.13
CA GLU A 165 18.18 6.18 2.37
C GLU A 165 17.24 6.23 3.59
N LEU A 166 17.63 5.54 4.67
CA LEU A 166 17.02 5.67 5.98
C LEU A 166 17.89 6.61 6.81
N LEU A 167 17.30 7.71 7.26
CA LEU A 167 17.97 8.83 7.91
C LEU A 167 17.55 8.92 9.38
N ILE A 168 18.40 9.51 10.20
CA ILE A 168 18.07 9.80 11.61
C ILE A 168 17.43 11.19 11.70
N TYR A 169 16.37 11.29 12.47
CA TYR A 169 15.81 12.55 12.92
C TYR A 169 15.97 12.69 14.44
N SER A 170 16.77 13.66 14.87
CA SER A 170 17.17 13.82 16.27
C SER A 170 16.96 15.22 16.78
N SER A 171 16.46 15.34 18.01
CA SER A 171 16.42 16.62 18.76
C SER A 171 17.73 16.96 19.43
N TYR A 172 18.70 16.06 19.44
CA TYR A 172 20.00 16.29 20.08
C TYR A 172 20.94 16.99 19.10
N ASP A 173 21.65 18.00 19.60
CA ASP A 173 22.76 18.61 18.87
C ASP A 173 23.88 17.57 18.74
N ASN A 174 24.07 17.04 17.56
CA ASN A 174 25.18 16.16 17.25
C ASN A 174 26.27 17.01 16.54
N LYS A 175 27.49 16.97 17.07
CA LYS A 175 28.64 17.66 16.46
C LYS A 175 29.19 16.88 15.26
N ASP A 176 28.90 15.58 15.21
CA ASP A 176 29.31 14.71 14.11
C ASP A 176 28.19 14.61 13.08
N GLU A 177 28.54 14.69 11.80
CA GLU A 177 27.59 14.57 10.69
C GLU A 177 26.97 13.17 10.57
N TYR A 178 27.49 12.18 11.31
CA TYR A 178 27.13 10.78 11.17
C TYR A 178 26.88 10.09 12.51
N PHE A 179 25.86 9.26 12.59
CA PHE A 179 25.58 8.34 13.70
C PHE A 179 26.17 6.95 13.44
N ILE A 180 26.75 6.32 14.46
CA ILE A 180 27.44 5.00 14.36
C ILE A 180 26.53 3.85 14.83
N GLY A 181 25.23 3.92 14.68
CA GLY A 181 24.34 2.83 15.10
C GLY A 181 23.95 2.89 16.59
N SER A 182 23.60 1.73 17.17
CA SER A 182 23.00 1.65 18.51
C SER A 182 23.88 2.18 19.67
N GLU A 183 25.18 2.21 19.49
CA GLU A 183 26.11 2.68 20.52
C GLU A 183 26.02 4.18 20.77
N ASP A 184 25.58 4.95 19.75
CA ASP A 184 25.39 6.39 19.84
C ASP A 184 24.02 6.76 20.40
N PHE A 185 23.08 5.80 20.48
CA PHE A 185 21.72 6.01 20.98
C PHE A 185 21.69 5.87 22.53
N ASN A 186 22.34 6.74 23.22
CA ASN A 186 22.24 6.83 24.69
C ASN A 186 20.95 7.53 25.10
N SER A 187 19.82 7.22 24.43
CA SER A 187 18.57 7.91 24.66
C SER A 187 17.47 6.99 25.15
N ASP A 188 16.90 7.36 26.29
CA ASP A 188 15.68 6.78 26.83
C ASP A 188 14.44 7.06 25.95
N LYS A 189 14.61 7.74 24.81
CA LYS A 189 13.52 8.22 23.95
C LYS A 189 13.80 7.93 22.47
N PHE A 190 13.50 6.71 22.06
CA PHE A 190 13.46 6.34 20.65
C PHE A 190 12.00 6.14 20.24
N TRP A 191 11.52 6.93 19.27
CA TRP A 191 10.14 6.91 18.83
C TRP A 191 10.00 5.99 17.62
N LEU A 192 9.12 4.97 17.72
CA LEU A 192 8.87 3.96 16.70
C LEU A 192 7.45 4.05 16.16
N LEU A 193 7.26 3.57 14.93
CA LEU A 193 5.95 3.32 14.37
C LEU A 193 5.28 2.12 15.08
N GLU A 194 3.97 1.97 14.91
CA GLU A 194 3.21 0.83 15.40
C GLU A 194 3.66 -0.50 14.78
N GLU A 195 3.34 -1.59 15.46
CA GLU A 195 3.59 -2.95 14.97
C GLU A 195 2.85 -3.21 13.65
N GLY A 196 3.42 -4.08 12.79
CA GLY A 196 2.90 -4.33 11.44
C GLY A 196 3.37 -3.33 10.38
N ASN A 197 4.16 -2.30 10.77
CA ASN A 197 4.78 -1.39 9.82
C ASN A 197 6.19 -1.88 9.46
N CYS A 198 6.43 -2.10 8.15
CA CYS A 198 7.74 -2.57 7.66
C CYS A 198 8.91 -1.66 8.08
N LEU A 199 8.69 -0.35 8.10
CA LEU A 199 9.72 0.61 8.52
C LEU A 199 10.09 0.42 9.99
N ARG A 200 9.14 0.05 10.87
CA ARG A 200 9.46 -0.25 12.28
C ARG A 200 10.47 -1.38 12.40
N LYS A 201 10.25 -2.50 11.71
CA LYS A 201 11.19 -3.64 11.74
C LYS A 201 12.57 -3.24 11.20
N GLN A 202 12.62 -2.45 10.13
CA GLN A 202 13.86 -1.89 9.61
C GLN A 202 14.57 -1.01 10.65
N MET A 203 13.83 -0.14 11.37
CA MET A 203 14.37 0.67 12.46
C MET A 203 14.96 -0.20 13.59
N GLU A 204 14.24 -1.24 14.00
CA GLU A 204 14.67 -2.19 15.05
C GLU A 204 15.95 -2.91 14.62
N THR A 205 16.04 -3.31 13.36
CA THR A 205 17.23 -3.98 12.79
C THR A 205 18.43 -3.04 12.76
N ILE A 206 18.28 -1.82 12.24
CA ILE A 206 19.38 -0.85 12.11
C ILE A 206 19.90 -0.44 13.48
N CYS A 207 18.99 -0.17 14.42
CA CYS A 207 19.34 0.38 15.71
C CYS A 207 19.61 -0.70 16.78
N HIS A 208 19.54 -2.00 16.41
CA HIS A 208 19.70 -3.14 17.34
C HIS A 208 18.82 -2.99 18.59
N LEU A 209 17.61 -2.46 18.43
CA LEU A 209 16.70 -2.19 19.53
C LEU A 209 16.15 -3.51 20.10
N ARG A 210 16.37 -3.76 21.38
CA ARG A 210 15.73 -4.88 22.09
C ARG A 210 14.33 -4.47 22.53
N GLU A 211 13.36 -5.37 22.43
CA GLU A 211 11.91 -5.15 22.67
C GLU A 211 11.55 -4.37 23.96
N ASN A 212 12.44 -4.28 24.93
CA ASN A 212 12.13 -3.74 26.27
C ASN A 212 12.78 -2.41 26.63
N SER A 213 13.53 -1.74 25.74
CA SER A 213 14.41 -0.63 26.19
C SER A 213 13.87 0.78 25.94
N LEU A 214 12.71 0.96 25.30
CA LEU A 214 12.40 2.25 24.68
C LEU A 214 11.03 2.87 24.96
N LYS A 215 10.30 2.33 25.94
CA LYS A 215 9.01 2.94 26.33
C LYS A 215 9.20 3.86 27.52
N PRO A 216 8.77 5.14 27.46
CA PRO A 216 8.62 5.94 28.65
C PRO A 216 7.75 5.21 29.66
N LYS A 217 8.15 5.12 30.91
CA LYS A 217 7.49 4.31 31.95
C LYS A 217 5.99 4.58 32.15
N ASN A 218 5.50 5.72 31.64
CA ASN A 218 4.12 6.21 31.86
C ASN A 218 3.36 6.51 30.57
N LEU A 219 3.89 6.17 29.38
CA LEU A 219 3.22 6.40 28.11
C LEU A 219 3.36 5.18 27.20
N GLU A 220 2.26 4.49 26.96
CA GLU A 220 2.16 3.53 25.86
C GLU A 220 1.65 4.26 24.63
N PHE A 221 2.53 4.42 23.63
CA PHE A 221 2.24 5.19 22.44
C PHE A 221 2.68 4.43 21.19
N SER A 222 1.78 4.31 20.23
CA SER A 222 2.03 3.75 18.92
C SER A 222 1.72 4.81 17.87
N ALA A 223 2.68 5.18 17.05
CA ALA A 223 2.50 6.14 15.99
C ALA A 223 2.16 5.41 14.68
N SER A 224 1.07 5.77 14.04
CA SER A 224 0.71 5.25 12.71
C SER A 224 1.39 6.00 11.56
N SER A 225 1.93 7.21 11.80
CA SER A 225 2.50 8.05 10.74
C SER A 225 3.85 8.65 11.11
N ILE A 226 4.68 8.85 10.08
CA ILE A 226 5.97 9.53 10.16
C ILE A 226 5.81 10.97 10.68
N SER A 227 4.77 11.68 10.25
CA SER A 227 4.49 13.05 10.69
C SER A 227 4.27 13.14 12.21
N THR A 228 3.67 12.10 12.81
CA THR A 228 3.49 12.04 14.26
C THR A 228 4.81 11.83 14.96
N LEU A 229 5.69 10.96 14.44
CA LEU A 229 7.04 10.75 14.99
C LEU A 229 7.86 12.05 15.01
N ILE A 230 7.85 12.78 13.88
CA ILE A 230 8.55 14.07 13.77
C ILE A 230 8.07 15.05 14.86
N LYS A 231 6.73 15.18 15.02
CA LYS A 231 6.14 16.05 16.06
C LYS A 231 6.49 15.61 17.47
N MET A 232 6.59 14.29 17.72
CA MET A 232 7.00 13.76 19.03
C MET A 232 8.45 14.11 19.31
N VAL A 233 9.37 13.91 18.37
CA VAL A 233 10.77 14.31 18.51
C VAL A 233 10.90 15.82 18.75
N ASP A 234 10.19 16.63 17.97
CA ASP A 234 10.24 18.09 18.11
C ASP A 234 9.73 18.58 19.48
N LYS A 235 8.66 17.96 19.98
CA LYS A 235 7.98 18.41 21.21
C LYS A 235 8.61 17.86 22.49
N THR A 236 9.02 16.60 22.48
CA THR A 236 9.40 15.86 23.67
C THR A 236 10.87 15.45 23.70
N GLY A 237 11.58 15.73 22.63
CA GLY A 237 12.95 15.26 22.40
C GLY A 237 13.01 13.79 22.02
N GLY A 238 14.22 13.33 21.73
CA GLY A 238 14.50 11.95 21.34
C GLY A 238 14.92 11.82 19.88
N ILE A 239 14.78 10.60 19.38
CA ILE A 239 15.28 10.18 18.06
C ILE A 239 14.22 9.33 17.37
N THR A 240 14.20 9.39 16.03
CA THR A 240 13.48 8.45 15.17
C THR A 240 14.24 8.26 13.86
N VAL A 241 13.81 7.30 13.05
CA VAL A 241 14.33 7.09 11.69
C VAL A 241 13.29 7.52 10.66
N LEU A 242 13.73 8.24 9.65
CA LEU A 242 12.90 8.72 8.55
C LEU A 242 13.41 8.18 7.22
N PRO A 243 12.54 7.78 6.30
CA PRO A 243 12.92 7.57 4.92
C PRO A 243 13.25 8.91 4.24
N GLU A 244 14.16 8.90 3.28
CA GLU A 244 14.64 10.10 2.59
C GLU A 244 13.51 10.95 1.99
N LEU A 245 12.49 10.32 1.41
CA LEU A 245 11.31 11.03 0.87
C LEU A 245 10.59 11.88 1.93
N ALA A 246 10.59 11.46 3.19
CA ALA A 246 9.96 12.22 4.26
C ALA A 246 10.64 13.58 4.49
N THR A 247 11.91 13.72 4.13
CA THR A 247 12.66 14.97 4.31
C THR A 247 12.16 16.09 3.41
N GLN A 248 11.47 15.79 2.32
CA GLN A 248 10.90 16.78 1.40
C GLN A 248 9.81 17.64 2.06
N GLN A 249 9.13 17.10 3.08
CA GLN A 249 8.05 17.82 3.79
C GLN A 249 8.55 18.54 5.05
N LEU A 250 9.85 18.46 5.35
CA LEU A 250 10.44 19.12 6.52
C LEU A 250 10.66 20.61 6.27
N SER A 251 10.40 21.42 7.31
CA SER A 251 10.83 22.81 7.32
C SER A 251 12.35 22.94 7.35
N GLU A 252 12.90 24.09 6.99
CA GLU A 252 14.35 24.33 7.03
C GLU A 252 14.97 24.14 8.42
N GLU A 253 14.20 24.42 9.48
CA GLU A 253 14.60 24.15 10.86
C GLU A 253 14.65 22.65 11.18
N GLN A 254 13.67 21.90 10.66
CA GLN A 254 13.62 20.45 10.83
C GLN A 254 14.69 19.73 10.05
N LYS A 255 15.04 20.21 8.84
CA LYS A 255 16.14 19.64 8.04
C LYS A 255 17.48 19.65 8.77
N LYS A 256 17.72 20.63 9.64
CA LYS A 256 18.95 20.69 10.48
C LYS A 256 19.03 19.57 11.51
N LYS A 257 17.91 18.88 11.78
CA LYS A 257 17.83 17.75 12.71
C LYS A 257 17.97 16.39 12.02
N VAL A 258 18.20 16.38 10.70
CA VAL A 258 18.37 15.17 9.89
C VAL A 258 19.86 14.83 9.79
N PHE A 259 20.20 13.59 10.10
CA PHE A 259 21.57 13.08 10.08
C PHE A 259 21.65 11.77 9.30
N HIS A 260 22.83 11.47 8.76
CA HIS A 260 23.12 10.22 8.11
C HIS A 260 23.63 9.17 9.08
N PHE A 261 23.41 7.90 8.79
CA PHE A 261 24.20 6.83 9.40
C PHE A 261 25.60 6.80 8.79
N LYS A 262 26.56 6.14 9.47
CA LYS A 262 27.86 5.82 8.85
C LYS A 262 27.66 4.79 7.72
N LYS A 263 28.55 4.86 6.76
CA LYS A 263 28.58 3.91 5.65
C LYS A 263 28.84 2.47 6.11
N PRO A 264 28.19 1.47 5.49
CA PRO A 264 27.23 1.63 4.40
C PRO A 264 25.90 2.23 4.90
N PHE A 265 25.37 3.22 4.18
CA PHE A 265 24.12 3.88 4.54
C PHE A 265 22.95 2.90 4.48
N PRO A 266 22.18 2.71 5.55
CA PRO A 266 21.00 1.87 5.50
C PRO A 266 19.97 2.46 4.54
N SER A 267 19.41 1.61 3.69
CA SER A 267 18.41 1.98 2.71
C SER A 267 17.30 0.93 2.63
N ARG A 268 16.17 1.29 2.07
CA ARG A 268 15.09 0.37 1.75
C ARG A 268 14.79 0.39 0.26
N GLU A 269 14.36 -0.74 -0.25
CA GLU A 269 13.85 -0.90 -1.60
C GLU A 269 12.33 -0.75 -1.59
N ILE A 270 11.80 -0.04 -2.58
CA ILE A 270 10.36 0.10 -2.81
C ILE A 270 10.04 -0.45 -4.19
N SER A 271 9.04 -1.34 -4.24
CA SER A 271 8.63 -2.01 -5.46
C SER A 271 7.12 -1.95 -5.68
N LEU A 272 6.72 -1.99 -6.94
CA LEU A 272 5.36 -2.21 -7.38
C LEU A 272 5.17 -3.72 -7.56
N ILE A 273 4.26 -4.30 -6.79
CA ILE A 273 3.94 -5.73 -6.87
C ILE A 273 2.53 -5.94 -7.41
N TYR A 274 2.30 -7.02 -8.14
CA TYR A 274 0.99 -7.43 -8.63
C TYR A 274 0.90 -8.95 -8.72
N TYR A 275 -0.30 -9.49 -8.48
CA TYR A 275 -0.56 -10.91 -8.45
C TYR A 275 -0.93 -11.41 -9.84
N LYS A 276 -0.02 -12.16 -10.50
CA LYS A 276 -0.10 -12.66 -11.88
C LYS A 276 -0.01 -11.55 -12.95
N PRO A 277 0.36 -11.91 -14.18
CA PRO A 277 0.24 -10.99 -15.31
C PRO A 277 -1.21 -10.53 -15.42
N THR A 278 -1.42 -9.24 -15.37
CA THR A 278 -2.74 -8.62 -15.46
C THR A 278 -2.91 -7.95 -16.82
N TYR A 279 -4.15 -7.86 -17.30
CA TYR A 279 -4.48 -7.05 -18.48
C TYR A 279 -4.14 -5.57 -18.30
N LYS A 280 -4.00 -5.11 -17.06
CA LYS A 280 -3.55 -3.76 -16.71
C LYS A 280 -2.03 -3.58 -16.79
N GLN A 281 -1.30 -4.62 -17.18
CA GLN A 281 0.17 -4.67 -17.24
C GLN A 281 0.78 -3.44 -17.92
N LYS A 282 0.20 -3.01 -19.04
CA LYS A 282 0.70 -1.82 -19.76
C LYS A 282 0.55 -0.55 -18.93
N MET A 283 -0.59 -0.35 -18.26
CA MET A 283 -0.81 0.80 -17.39
C MET A 283 0.13 0.77 -16.17
N LEU A 284 0.32 -0.41 -15.57
CA LEU A 284 1.21 -0.58 -14.42
C LEU A 284 2.67 -0.35 -14.80
N ASN A 285 3.10 -0.82 -15.97
CA ASN A 285 4.46 -0.59 -16.47
C ASN A 285 4.72 0.90 -16.74
N GLU A 286 3.79 1.59 -17.38
CA GLU A 286 3.89 3.05 -17.62
C GLU A 286 3.89 3.84 -16.31
N PHE A 287 3.03 3.43 -15.36
CA PHE A 287 3.02 4.02 -14.02
C PHE A 287 4.34 3.79 -13.28
N GLY A 288 4.85 2.56 -13.27
CA GLY A 288 6.15 2.24 -12.65
C GLY A 288 7.30 2.99 -13.28
N ALA A 289 7.34 3.08 -14.61
CA ALA A 289 8.35 3.84 -15.35
C ALA A 289 8.30 5.33 -15.00
N PHE A 290 7.11 5.91 -14.92
CA PHE A 290 6.91 7.31 -14.52
C PHE A 290 7.46 7.59 -13.12
N ILE A 291 7.13 6.75 -12.13
CA ILE A 291 7.64 6.90 -10.76
C ILE A 291 9.16 6.78 -10.71
N LYS A 292 9.74 5.81 -11.41
CA LYS A 292 11.21 5.64 -11.51
C LYS A 292 11.89 6.90 -12.06
N GLU A 293 11.36 7.44 -13.15
CA GLU A 293 11.91 8.64 -13.78
C GLU A 293 11.80 9.86 -12.86
N ALA A 294 10.62 10.07 -12.26
CA ALA A 294 10.37 11.20 -11.37
C ALA A 294 11.32 11.22 -10.17
N LEU A 295 11.57 10.05 -9.55
CA LEU A 295 12.39 9.95 -8.34
C LEU A 295 13.88 9.77 -8.62
N SER A 296 14.26 9.36 -9.84
CA SER A 296 15.66 9.03 -10.17
C SER A 296 16.65 10.16 -9.89
N LYS A 297 16.22 11.41 -9.99
CA LYS A 297 17.06 12.61 -9.84
C LYS A 297 17.14 13.12 -8.40
N HIS A 298 16.25 12.67 -7.53
CA HIS A 298 16.06 13.27 -6.21
C HIS A 298 16.67 12.44 -5.08
N LEU A 299 16.78 11.12 -5.25
CA LEU A 299 17.21 10.21 -4.19
C LEU A 299 18.73 10.04 -4.15
N ASN A 300 19.30 10.08 -2.94
CA ASN A 300 20.75 9.94 -2.72
C ASN A 300 21.29 8.58 -3.16
N TYR A 301 20.51 7.50 -2.99
CA TYR A 301 20.88 6.15 -3.43
C TYR A 301 21.37 6.12 -4.89
N ASN A 302 20.74 6.87 -5.77
CA ASN A 302 21.06 6.89 -7.19
C ASN A 302 22.41 7.56 -7.51
N LYS A 303 22.97 8.36 -6.58
CA LYS A 303 24.26 9.02 -6.76
C LYS A 303 25.43 8.04 -6.64
N ASN A 304 25.37 7.11 -5.68
CA ASN A 304 26.41 6.08 -5.50
C ASN A 304 25.84 4.83 -4.81
N PRO A 305 25.18 3.90 -5.53
CA PRO A 305 24.52 2.73 -4.95
C PRO A 305 25.42 1.83 -4.09
N LYS A 306 26.73 1.81 -4.35
CA LYS A 306 27.70 0.99 -3.61
C LYS A 306 27.91 1.44 -2.15
N ASP A 307 27.54 2.67 -1.82
CA ASP A 307 27.65 3.20 -0.46
C ASP A 307 26.49 2.78 0.44
N PHE A 308 25.49 2.08 -0.10
CA PHE A 308 24.25 1.74 0.60
C PHE A 308 24.12 0.24 0.90
N SER A 309 23.44 -0.07 1.98
CA SER A 309 23.04 -1.42 2.36
C SER A 309 21.51 -1.49 2.46
N ILE A 310 20.89 -2.39 1.70
CA ILE A 310 19.44 -2.57 1.74
C ILE A 310 19.08 -3.34 3.01
N ILE A 311 18.18 -2.79 3.78
CA ILE A 311 17.61 -3.37 4.99
C ILE A 311 16.26 -3.97 4.64
N ALA A 312 16.15 -5.29 4.76
CA ALA A 312 14.89 -5.99 4.54
C ALA A 312 13.83 -5.54 5.59
N PRO A 313 12.55 -5.51 5.23
CA PRO A 313 11.47 -5.15 6.15
C PRO A 313 11.07 -6.27 7.13
N GLU A 314 11.80 -7.38 7.14
CA GLU A 314 11.53 -8.58 7.97
C GLU A 314 12.62 -8.86 8.98
#